data_2e3ec12e86919cb3c4c82193b4ed89c3
#
_entry.id   2e3ec12e86919cb3c4c82193b4ed89c3
#
_cell.length_a   1.000
_cell.length_b   1.000
_cell.length_c   1.000
_cell.angle_alpha   90.00
_cell.angle_beta   90.00
_cell.angle_gamma   90.00
#
_symmetry.space_group_name_H-M   'P 1'
#
loop_
_entity.id
_entity.type
_entity.pdbx_description
1 polymer ?
#
loop_
_entity_poly.entity_id
_entity_poly.type
_entity_poly.pdbx_seq_one_letter_code
_entity_poly.pdbx_strand_id
1 'polypeptide(L)'
;LGLMNNTIVEDGKSKFTFFNEDGSAIDLLKLWEQNSDDELSKFRLNHFNFIFQSTNLMRNFTAIENIALTRMLQGYSREESFAKAKSTLAELGLVNIDEKRMANELSGGQQQRLAFARAIVPDFTVLFGDEPTGNLDSDNAIKAMELLSNKLNSMSGSSAIIVSHDMHLSATFADIIIKIRKEERRNSANDEVTYYGVIDEQCIYTPSADKSVWSNGTDSYNVADFEQYLKKAGNL
;
A
#
# COMPACT_ATOMS: atom_id res chain seq x y z
N LEU A 1 -4.15 -0.43 -12.09
CA LEU A 1 -4.43 -1.61 -12.95
C LEU A 1 -3.91 -1.42 -14.39
N GLY A 2 -3.93 -0.20 -14.99
CA GLY A 2 -3.42 0.03 -16.35
C GLY A 2 -1.95 -0.34 -16.59
N LEU A 3 -1.15 -0.51 -15.57
CA LEU A 3 0.25 -0.91 -15.66
C LEU A 3 0.46 -2.43 -15.58
N MET A 4 -0.55 -3.21 -15.23
CA MET A 4 -0.43 -4.66 -15.06
C MET A 4 -0.70 -5.46 -16.34
N ASN A 5 -1.13 -4.80 -17.41
CA ASN A 5 -1.53 -5.46 -18.66
C ASN A 5 -0.44 -6.34 -19.30
N ASN A 6 0.83 -5.93 -19.16
CA ASN A 6 1.95 -6.64 -19.77
C ASN A 6 2.64 -7.65 -18.84
N THR A 7 2.20 -7.74 -17.57
CA THR A 7 2.82 -8.60 -16.56
C THR A 7 1.97 -9.81 -16.19
N ILE A 8 0.67 -9.77 -16.49
CA ILE A 8 -0.19 -10.95 -16.33
C ILE A 8 -0.06 -11.79 -17.59
N VAL A 9 0.56 -12.95 -17.44
CA VAL A 9 0.77 -13.86 -18.56
C VAL A 9 -0.57 -14.38 -19.05
N GLU A 10 -0.84 -14.27 -20.35
CA GLU A 10 -1.99 -14.89 -21.03
C GLU A 10 -1.79 -16.41 -21.13
N ASP A 11 -1.68 -17.09 -19.99
CA ASP A 11 -1.50 -18.52 -19.93
C ASP A 11 -2.82 -19.30 -19.73
N GLY A 12 -3.93 -18.56 -19.66
CA GLY A 12 -5.27 -19.11 -19.39
C GLY A 12 -5.45 -19.69 -17.97
N LYS A 13 -4.43 -19.54 -17.11
CA LYS A 13 -4.39 -20.07 -15.74
C LYS A 13 -4.40 -18.96 -14.70
N SER A 14 -3.95 -17.76 -15.08
CA SER A 14 -3.94 -16.61 -14.18
C SER A 14 -5.36 -16.20 -13.82
N LYS A 15 -5.60 -15.98 -12.53
CA LYS A 15 -6.88 -15.50 -12.01
C LYS A 15 -6.63 -14.28 -11.15
N PHE A 16 -7.45 -13.25 -11.33
CA PHE A 16 -7.46 -12.08 -10.48
C PHE A 16 -8.90 -11.79 -10.08
N THR A 17 -9.30 -12.32 -8.94
CA THR A 17 -10.68 -12.24 -8.45
C THR A 17 -10.75 -11.37 -7.21
N PHE A 18 -11.66 -10.42 -7.22
CA PHE A 18 -12.01 -9.59 -6.09
C PHE A 18 -13.30 -10.11 -5.47
N PHE A 19 -13.33 -10.29 -4.14
CA PHE A 19 -14.49 -10.73 -3.39
C PHE A 19 -15.08 -9.53 -2.64
N ASN A 20 -16.37 -9.27 -2.85
CA ASN A 20 -17.13 -8.30 -2.09
C ASN A 20 -17.50 -8.86 -0.70
N GLU A 21 -17.91 -7.99 0.23
CA GLU A 21 -18.36 -8.39 1.56
C GLU A 21 -19.57 -9.34 1.53
N ASP A 22 -20.42 -9.25 0.54
CA ASP A 22 -21.58 -10.14 0.34
C ASP A 22 -21.20 -11.51 -0.23
N GLY A 23 -19.89 -11.76 -0.46
CA GLY A 23 -19.37 -12.99 -1.04
C GLY A 23 -19.45 -13.07 -2.57
N SER A 24 -20.00 -12.05 -3.23
CA SER A 24 -19.96 -12.00 -4.70
C SER A 24 -18.54 -11.78 -5.19
N ALA A 25 -18.22 -12.37 -6.35
CA ALA A 25 -16.88 -12.34 -6.93
C ALA A 25 -16.86 -11.56 -8.24
N ILE A 26 -15.88 -10.69 -8.38
CA ILE A 26 -15.61 -9.91 -9.60
C ILE A 26 -14.31 -10.43 -10.21
N ASP A 27 -14.37 -10.93 -11.43
CA ASP A 27 -13.19 -11.28 -12.21
C ASP A 27 -12.62 -9.99 -12.83
N LEU A 28 -11.53 -9.52 -12.24
CA LEU A 28 -10.90 -8.27 -12.66
C LEU A 28 -10.21 -8.38 -14.03
N LEU A 29 -9.82 -9.57 -14.47
CA LEU A 29 -9.28 -9.76 -15.82
C LEU A 29 -10.38 -9.58 -16.86
N LYS A 30 -11.55 -10.17 -16.63
CA LYS A 30 -12.73 -9.98 -17.54
C LYS A 30 -13.20 -8.54 -17.57
N LEU A 31 -13.27 -7.89 -16.39
CA LEU A 31 -13.65 -6.47 -16.33
C LEU A 31 -12.69 -5.61 -17.14
N TRP A 32 -11.42 -5.98 -17.17
CA TRP A 32 -10.40 -5.35 -17.99
C TRP A 32 -10.58 -5.58 -19.49
N GLU A 33 -10.80 -6.84 -19.90
CA GLU A 33 -10.97 -7.22 -21.31
C GLU A 33 -12.18 -6.57 -21.95
N GLN A 34 -13.23 -6.30 -21.18
CA GLN A 34 -14.45 -5.65 -21.64
C GLN A 34 -14.29 -4.17 -21.97
N ASN A 35 -13.10 -3.58 -21.72
CA ASN A 35 -12.73 -2.18 -22.02
C ASN A 35 -13.75 -1.12 -21.54
N SER A 36 -14.46 -1.39 -20.46
CA SER A 36 -15.36 -0.44 -19.84
C SER A 36 -14.57 0.49 -18.91
N ASP A 37 -13.98 1.54 -19.48
CA ASP A 37 -13.18 2.52 -18.71
C ASP A 37 -13.98 3.14 -17.55
N ASP A 38 -15.28 3.34 -17.73
CA ASP A 38 -16.16 3.89 -16.70
C ASP A 38 -16.35 2.92 -15.53
N GLU A 39 -16.58 1.63 -15.81
CA GLU A 39 -16.75 0.61 -14.76
C GLU A 39 -15.46 0.35 -14.00
N LEU A 40 -14.33 0.26 -14.72
CA LEU A 40 -13.01 0.14 -14.13
C LEU A 40 -12.63 1.37 -13.26
N SER A 41 -13.00 2.56 -13.72
CA SER A 41 -12.74 3.79 -12.98
C SER A 41 -13.59 3.88 -11.72
N LYS A 42 -14.86 3.52 -11.79
CA LYS A 42 -15.76 3.42 -10.62
C LYS A 42 -15.29 2.35 -9.65
N PHE A 43 -14.90 1.17 -10.16
CA PHE A 43 -14.37 0.10 -9.33
C PHE A 43 -13.11 0.56 -8.59
N ARG A 44 -12.13 1.17 -9.30
CA ARG A 44 -10.90 1.70 -8.69
C ARG A 44 -11.20 2.76 -7.63
N LEU A 45 -12.09 3.70 -7.94
CA LEU A 45 -12.45 4.79 -7.02
C LEU A 45 -13.05 4.28 -5.71
N ASN A 46 -13.83 3.21 -5.76
CA ASN A 46 -14.54 2.70 -4.59
C ASN A 46 -13.74 1.67 -3.78
N HIS A 47 -12.81 0.97 -4.43
CA HIS A 47 -12.15 -0.17 -3.78
C HIS A 47 -10.66 -0.02 -3.62
N PHE A 48 -9.95 0.76 -4.48
CA PHE A 48 -8.49 0.78 -4.47
C PHE A 48 -7.92 2.16 -4.22
N ASN A 49 -7.02 2.25 -3.26
CA ASN A 49 -6.18 3.41 -3.07
C ASN A 49 -4.71 3.06 -3.19
N PHE A 50 -3.87 4.07 -3.48
CA PHE A 50 -2.45 3.87 -3.74
C PHE A 50 -1.60 4.94 -3.04
N ILE A 51 -0.53 4.48 -2.39
CA ILE A 51 0.61 5.31 -1.99
C ILE A 51 1.77 4.91 -2.89
N PHE A 52 2.25 5.83 -3.70
CA PHE A 52 3.38 5.60 -4.59
C PHE A 52 4.67 6.09 -3.94
N GLN A 53 5.80 5.51 -4.31
CA GLN A 53 7.12 5.97 -3.90
C GLN A 53 7.33 7.45 -4.25
N SER A 54 6.90 7.88 -5.44
CA SER A 54 6.78 9.30 -5.78
C SER A 54 5.44 9.83 -5.28
N THR A 55 5.43 11.00 -4.67
CA THR A 55 4.22 11.54 -4.00
C THR A 55 3.04 11.78 -4.93
N ASN A 56 3.28 11.99 -6.24
CA ASN A 56 2.27 12.24 -7.28
C ASN A 56 1.18 13.26 -6.87
N LEU A 57 1.58 14.29 -6.11
CA LEU A 57 0.66 15.33 -5.65
C LEU A 57 0.26 16.24 -6.80
N MET A 58 -0.96 16.74 -6.73
CA MET A 58 -1.44 17.82 -7.60
C MET A 58 -0.80 19.13 -7.16
N ARG A 59 0.25 19.54 -7.89
CA ARG A 59 1.16 20.63 -7.49
C ARG A 59 0.47 21.97 -7.32
N ASN A 60 -0.57 22.23 -8.11
CA ASN A 60 -1.33 23.50 -8.12
C ASN A 60 -2.57 23.46 -7.23
N PHE A 61 -2.70 22.43 -6.39
CA PHE A 61 -3.72 22.33 -5.37
C PHE A 61 -3.09 22.54 -3.99
N THR A 62 -3.85 23.07 -3.07
CA THR A 62 -3.44 23.18 -1.68
C THR A 62 -3.32 21.79 -1.03
N ALA A 63 -2.66 21.72 0.12
CA ALA A 63 -2.56 20.49 0.88
C ALA A 63 -3.95 19.87 1.19
N ILE A 64 -4.89 20.71 1.63
CA ILE A 64 -6.26 20.26 1.95
C ILE A 64 -6.98 19.77 0.70
N GLU A 65 -6.90 20.50 -0.42
CA GLU A 65 -7.54 20.10 -1.68
C GLU A 65 -7.00 18.78 -2.22
N ASN A 66 -5.70 18.52 -2.10
CA ASN A 66 -5.11 17.25 -2.50
C ASN A 66 -5.76 16.05 -1.79
N ILE A 67 -6.15 16.21 -0.53
CA ILE A 67 -6.78 15.14 0.26
C ILE A 67 -8.30 15.13 0.01
N ALA A 68 -8.94 16.30 0.12
CA ALA A 68 -10.39 16.41 0.07
C ALA A 68 -10.98 15.92 -1.27
N LEU A 69 -10.26 16.19 -2.39
CA LEU A 69 -10.75 15.84 -3.73
C LEU A 69 -11.08 14.35 -3.87
N THR A 70 -10.26 13.46 -3.35
CA THR A 70 -10.49 12.02 -3.46
C THR A 70 -11.80 11.59 -2.77
N ARG A 71 -12.09 12.18 -1.62
CA ARG A 71 -13.36 11.94 -0.92
C ARG A 71 -14.56 12.54 -1.64
N MET A 72 -14.40 13.74 -2.18
CA MET A 72 -15.46 14.38 -2.98
C MET A 72 -15.80 13.55 -4.22
N LEU A 73 -14.81 12.93 -4.87
CA LEU A 73 -15.03 12.00 -5.99
C LEU A 73 -15.82 10.75 -5.56
N GLN A 74 -15.73 10.33 -4.31
CA GLN A 74 -16.53 9.25 -3.72
C GLN A 74 -17.95 9.70 -3.32
N GLY A 75 -18.32 10.97 -3.55
CA GLY A 75 -19.67 11.49 -3.31
C GLY A 75 -19.88 12.17 -1.95
N TYR A 76 -18.83 12.31 -1.13
CA TYR A 76 -18.92 13.06 0.12
C TYR A 76 -19.03 14.57 -0.14
N SER A 77 -19.70 15.29 0.77
CA SER A 77 -19.80 16.74 0.67
C SER A 77 -18.42 17.41 0.78
N ARG A 78 -18.32 18.63 0.28
CA ARG A 78 -17.11 19.44 0.37
C ARG A 78 -16.74 19.68 1.83
N GLU A 79 -17.72 20.03 2.65
CA GLU A 79 -17.55 20.35 4.07
C GLU A 79 -16.98 19.15 4.85
N GLU A 80 -17.56 17.97 4.68
CA GLU A 80 -17.10 16.73 5.32
C GLU A 80 -15.70 16.34 4.82
N SER A 81 -15.44 16.46 3.52
CA SER A 81 -14.16 16.11 2.93
C SER A 81 -13.04 17.02 3.42
N PHE A 82 -13.29 18.32 3.52
CA PHE A 82 -12.33 19.29 4.05
C PHE A 82 -12.10 19.13 5.55
N ALA A 83 -13.16 18.89 6.33
CA ALA A 83 -13.04 18.64 7.77
C ALA A 83 -12.18 17.39 8.04
N LYS A 84 -12.43 16.31 7.31
CA LYS A 84 -11.64 15.07 7.42
C LYS A 84 -10.19 15.28 6.99
N ALA A 85 -9.96 16.02 5.91
CA ALA A 85 -8.61 16.36 5.45
C ALA A 85 -7.83 17.13 6.52
N LYS A 86 -8.44 18.13 7.15
CA LYS A 86 -7.82 18.92 8.23
C LYS A 86 -7.46 18.07 9.44
N SER A 87 -8.37 17.20 9.92
CA SER A 87 -8.10 16.33 11.06
C SER A 87 -6.93 15.38 10.77
N THR A 88 -6.90 14.79 9.58
CA THR A 88 -5.83 13.85 9.20
C THR A 88 -4.47 14.55 9.04
N LEU A 89 -4.45 15.77 8.50
CA LEU A 89 -3.21 16.56 8.45
C LEU A 89 -2.68 16.84 9.86
N ALA A 90 -3.56 17.16 10.81
CA ALA A 90 -3.17 17.40 12.19
C ALA A 90 -2.58 16.12 12.84
N GLU A 91 -3.21 14.97 12.65
CA GLU A 91 -2.74 13.67 13.15
C GLU A 91 -1.34 13.32 12.60
N LEU A 92 -1.03 13.73 11.35
CA LEU A 92 0.28 13.56 10.74
C LEU A 92 1.29 14.67 11.06
N GLY A 93 0.99 15.54 12.04
CA GLY A 93 1.88 16.62 12.48
C GLY A 93 2.02 17.77 11.48
N LEU A 94 1.02 17.95 10.62
CA LEU A 94 0.96 19.02 9.61
C LEU A 94 0.02 20.15 10.03
N VAL A 95 -0.06 20.45 11.32
CA VAL A 95 -0.98 21.43 11.92
C VAL A 95 -0.71 22.89 11.54
N ASN A 96 0.54 23.20 11.19
CA ASN A 96 0.97 24.58 10.90
C ASN A 96 1.05 24.88 9.38
N ILE A 97 0.46 24.03 8.56
CA ILE A 97 0.41 24.31 7.12
C ILE A 97 -0.72 25.32 6.88
N ASP A 98 -0.37 26.47 6.31
CA ASP A 98 -1.36 27.42 5.82
C ASP A 98 -2.31 26.70 4.86
N GLU A 99 -3.61 26.83 5.08
CA GLU A 99 -4.64 26.20 4.25
C GLU A 99 -4.53 26.57 2.76
N LYS A 100 -3.91 27.72 2.46
CA LYS A 100 -3.66 28.19 1.10
C LYS A 100 -2.35 27.72 0.51
N ARG A 101 -1.50 27.05 1.29
CA ARG A 101 -0.19 26.61 0.84
C ARG A 101 -0.32 25.50 -0.19
N MET A 102 0.32 25.69 -1.34
CA MET A 102 0.31 24.72 -2.42
C MET A 102 1.18 23.50 -2.08
N ALA A 103 0.84 22.34 -2.63
CA ALA A 103 1.57 21.11 -2.37
C ALA A 103 3.05 21.17 -2.80
N ASN A 104 3.38 21.91 -3.84
CA ASN A 104 4.77 22.10 -4.32
C ASN A 104 5.62 23.01 -3.41
N GLU A 105 5.02 23.73 -2.48
CA GLU A 105 5.73 24.58 -1.51
C GLU A 105 6.11 23.86 -0.23
N LEU A 106 5.70 22.60 -0.10
CA LEU A 106 5.97 21.75 1.05
C LEU A 106 7.36 21.11 0.96
N SER A 107 8.00 20.85 2.10
CA SER A 107 9.22 20.04 2.15
C SER A 107 8.94 18.58 1.71
N GLY A 108 9.98 17.85 1.32
CA GLY A 108 9.83 16.45 0.85
C GLY A 108 9.10 15.55 1.86
N GLY A 109 9.46 15.62 3.14
CA GLY A 109 8.76 14.88 4.20
C GLY A 109 7.31 15.32 4.43
N GLN A 110 7.02 16.63 4.27
CA GLN A 110 5.65 17.15 4.30
C GLN A 110 4.84 16.65 3.10
N GLN A 111 5.43 16.63 1.90
CA GLN A 111 4.79 16.08 0.70
C GLN A 111 4.50 14.59 0.84
N GLN A 112 5.42 13.83 1.44
CA GLN A 112 5.21 12.40 1.68
C GLN A 112 4.04 12.17 2.66
N ARG A 113 3.99 12.90 3.78
CA ARG A 113 2.86 12.83 4.73
C ARG A 113 1.55 13.25 4.08
N LEU A 114 1.58 14.26 3.22
CA LEU A 114 0.40 14.69 2.45
C LEU A 114 -0.07 13.60 1.47
N ALA A 115 0.84 12.95 0.75
CA ALA A 115 0.51 11.85 -0.15
C ALA A 115 -0.08 10.65 0.62
N PHE A 116 0.49 10.36 1.80
CA PHE A 116 -0.04 9.35 2.71
C PHE A 116 -1.47 9.69 3.16
N ALA A 117 -1.71 10.92 3.65
CA ALA A 117 -3.03 11.40 4.04
C ALA A 117 -4.05 11.28 2.90
N ARG A 118 -3.67 11.67 1.68
CA ARG A 118 -4.53 11.56 0.50
C ARG A 118 -4.99 10.13 0.22
N ALA A 119 -4.15 9.16 0.50
CA ALA A 119 -4.46 7.76 0.26
C ALA A 119 -5.32 7.13 1.36
N ILE A 120 -5.18 7.57 2.62
CA ILE A 120 -5.90 6.94 3.75
C ILE A 120 -7.23 7.63 4.09
N VAL A 121 -7.44 8.89 3.66
CA VAL A 121 -8.66 9.64 3.98
C VAL A 121 -9.90 9.11 3.27
N PRO A 122 -9.87 8.77 1.98
CA PRO A 122 -11.00 8.14 1.31
C PRO A 122 -11.30 6.74 1.89
N ASP A 123 -12.45 6.20 1.54
CA ASP A 123 -12.76 4.81 1.82
C ASP A 123 -12.14 3.90 0.76
N PHE A 124 -11.72 2.71 1.16
CA PHE A 124 -11.13 1.72 0.28
C PHE A 124 -11.33 0.30 0.83
N THR A 125 -11.29 -0.68 -0.04
CA THR A 125 -11.22 -2.09 0.35
C THR A 125 -9.76 -2.56 0.40
N VAL A 126 -8.94 -2.10 -0.56
CA VAL A 126 -7.51 -2.44 -0.59
C VAL A 126 -6.67 -1.18 -0.82
N LEU A 127 -5.72 -0.95 0.07
CA LEU A 127 -4.66 0.06 -0.10
C LEU A 127 -3.38 -0.62 -0.58
N PHE A 128 -2.81 -0.12 -1.67
CA PHE A 128 -1.48 -0.51 -2.12
C PHE A 128 -0.47 0.57 -1.78
N GLY A 129 0.61 0.21 -1.10
CA GLY A 129 1.68 1.13 -0.73
C GLY A 129 3.03 0.64 -1.24
N ASP A 130 3.73 1.50 -1.99
CA ASP A 130 5.09 1.28 -2.43
C ASP A 130 6.00 2.26 -1.67
N GLU A 131 6.76 1.73 -0.70
CA GLU A 131 7.62 2.49 0.20
C GLU A 131 6.92 3.72 0.84
N PRO A 132 5.74 3.55 1.48
CA PRO A 132 4.89 4.67 1.90
C PRO A 132 5.54 5.59 2.95
N THR A 133 6.55 5.12 3.66
CA THR A 133 7.26 5.83 4.73
C THR A 133 8.73 6.11 4.43
N GLY A 134 9.24 5.74 3.24
CA GLY A 134 10.66 5.75 2.91
C GLY A 134 11.38 7.11 3.01
N ASN A 135 10.63 8.22 2.93
CA ASN A 135 11.17 9.58 3.08
C ASN A 135 10.77 10.25 4.42
N LEU A 136 10.27 9.47 5.38
CA LEU A 136 9.92 9.96 6.71
C LEU A 136 11.01 9.62 7.71
N ASP A 137 11.19 10.47 8.73
CA ASP A 137 11.91 10.08 9.93
C ASP A 137 11.13 9.02 10.72
N SER A 138 11.82 8.31 11.61
CA SER A 138 11.23 7.16 12.33
C SER A 138 9.95 7.50 13.08
N ASP A 139 9.89 8.68 13.73
CA ASP A 139 8.71 9.08 14.52
C ASP A 139 7.50 9.36 13.63
N ASN A 140 7.70 10.02 12.50
CA ASN A 140 6.64 10.28 11.55
C ASN A 140 6.21 9.02 10.78
N ALA A 141 7.14 8.09 10.53
CA ALA A 141 6.85 6.80 9.92
C ALA A 141 5.97 5.94 10.85
N ILE A 142 6.28 5.85 12.12
CA ILE A 142 5.46 5.14 13.13
C ILE A 142 4.05 5.75 13.19
N LYS A 143 3.93 7.08 13.32
CA LYS A 143 2.62 7.77 13.35
C LYS A 143 1.78 7.51 12.10
N ALA A 144 2.42 7.49 10.94
CA ALA A 144 1.73 7.20 9.69
C ALA A 144 1.19 5.76 9.68
N MET A 145 1.99 4.78 10.10
CA MET A 145 1.57 3.38 10.17
C MET A 145 0.51 3.13 11.25
N GLU A 146 0.59 3.80 12.41
CA GLU A 146 -0.46 3.78 13.45
C GLU A 146 -1.78 4.30 12.89
N LEU A 147 -1.75 5.42 12.14
CA LEU A 147 -2.94 6.00 11.55
C LEU A 147 -3.57 5.07 10.50
N LEU A 148 -2.75 4.39 9.68
CA LEU A 148 -3.22 3.37 8.74
C LEU A 148 -3.84 2.19 9.48
N SER A 149 -3.17 1.66 10.50
CA SER A 149 -3.67 0.55 11.31
C SER A 149 -5.01 0.88 11.96
N ASN A 150 -5.14 2.07 12.54
CA ASN A 150 -6.40 2.56 13.12
C ASN A 150 -7.51 2.67 12.07
N LYS A 151 -7.19 3.16 10.87
CA LYS A 151 -8.15 3.23 9.76
C LYS A 151 -8.62 1.84 9.35
N LEU A 152 -7.72 0.88 9.16
CA LEU A 152 -8.06 -0.51 8.81
C LEU A 152 -8.92 -1.18 9.89
N ASN A 153 -8.58 -0.99 11.16
CA ASN A 153 -9.36 -1.53 12.28
C ASN A 153 -10.78 -0.93 12.37
N SER A 154 -10.98 0.29 11.86
CA SER A 154 -12.28 0.96 11.85
C SER A 154 -13.16 0.59 10.65
N MET A 155 -12.58 -0.08 9.63
CA MET A 155 -13.25 -0.44 8.38
C MET A 155 -13.25 -1.95 8.21
N SER A 156 -14.41 -2.58 8.41
CA SER A 156 -14.56 -4.02 8.16
C SER A 156 -14.24 -4.36 6.68
N GLY A 157 -13.56 -5.48 6.46
CA GLY A 157 -13.25 -5.96 5.12
C GLY A 157 -12.14 -5.19 4.39
N SER A 158 -11.49 -4.22 5.03
CA SER A 158 -10.39 -3.46 4.43
C SER A 158 -9.03 -4.08 4.74
N SER A 159 -8.09 -3.94 3.80
CA SER A 159 -6.71 -4.42 3.92
C SER A 159 -5.71 -3.45 3.28
N ALA A 160 -4.43 -3.60 3.64
CA ALA A 160 -3.34 -2.89 2.99
C ALA A 160 -2.25 -3.87 2.55
N ILE A 161 -1.74 -3.68 1.33
CA ILE A 161 -0.59 -4.41 0.79
C ILE A 161 0.54 -3.40 0.64
N ILE A 162 1.57 -3.56 1.47
CA ILE A 162 2.69 -2.62 1.55
C ILE A 162 3.96 -3.32 1.08
N VAL A 163 4.65 -2.71 0.13
CA VAL A 163 6.04 -3.05 -0.21
C VAL A 163 6.94 -2.12 0.59
N SER A 164 7.84 -2.67 1.38
CA SER A 164 8.76 -1.89 2.19
C SER A 164 10.08 -2.61 2.40
N HIS A 165 11.16 -1.83 2.53
CA HIS A 165 12.46 -2.27 3.00
C HIS A 165 12.70 -1.96 4.49
N ASP A 166 11.75 -1.30 5.16
CA ASP A 166 11.80 -1.09 6.61
C ASP A 166 11.29 -2.34 7.35
N MET A 167 12.24 -3.17 7.75
CA MET A 167 11.95 -4.44 8.41
C MET A 167 11.38 -4.24 9.82
N HIS A 168 11.73 -3.15 10.49
CA HIS A 168 11.21 -2.83 11.82
C HIS A 168 9.73 -2.48 11.76
N LEU A 169 9.34 -1.56 10.88
CA LEU A 169 7.94 -1.20 10.68
C LEU A 169 7.13 -2.41 10.19
N SER A 170 7.70 -3.20 9.28
CA SER A 170 7.04 -4.41 8.77
C SER A 170 6.76 -5.40 9.91
N ALA A 171 7.74 -5.71 10.75
CA ALA A 171 7.55 -6.63 11.87
C ALA A 171 6.60 -6.10 12.95
N THR A 172 6.49 -4.77 13.10
CA THR A 172 5.65 -4.13 14.11
C THR A 172 4.17 -4.08 13.69
N PHE A 173 3.90 -3.72 12.44
CA PHE A 173 2.53 -3.39 12.00
C PHE A 173 1.87 -4.48 11.17
N ALA A 174 2.62 -5.30 10.43
CA ALA A 174 2.02 -6.29 9.55
C ALA A 174 1.31 -7.42 10.32
N ASP A 175 0.28 -7.98 9.72
CA ASP A 175 -0.39 -9.20 10.15
C ASP A 175 0.13 -10.41 9.34
N ILE A 176 0.66 -10.16 8.16
CA ILE A 176 1.31 -11.16 7.29
C ILE A 176 2.50 -10.50 6.63
N ILE A 177 3.64 -11.18 6.62
CA ILE A 177 4.83 -10.75 5.86
C ILE A 177 5.12 -11.79 4.78
N ILE A 178 5.19 -11.33 3.52
CA ILE A 178 5.56 -12.14 2.38
C ILE A 178 6.98 -11.76 1.94
N LYS A 179 7.92 -12.67 2.16
CA LYS A 179 9.31 -12.48 1.76
C LYS A 179 9.54 -13.07 0.38
N ILE A 180 9.70 -12.22 -0.62
CA ILE A 180 10.01 -12.67 -1.98
C ILE A 180 11.44 -13.24 -2.00
N ARG A 181 11.59 -14.51 -2.43
CA ARG A 181 12.88 -15.15 -2.63
C ARG A 181 13.37 -14.87 -4.04
N LYS A 182 14.68 -14.60 -4.18
CA LYS A 182 15.35 -14.49 -5.47
C LYS A 182 15.81 -15.87 -5.90
N GLU A 183 15.42 -16.31 -7.07
CA GLU A 183 15.92 -17.53 -7.69
C GLU A 183 16.64 -17.24 -9.00
N GLU A 184 17.67 -18.05 -9.27
CA GLU A 184 18.47 -17.97 -10.48
C GLU A 184 17.98 -19.01 -11.49
N ARG A 185 17.75 -18.58 -12.72
CA ARG A 185 17.49 -19.47 -13.83
C ARG A 185 18.56 -19.29 -14.89
N ARG A 186 19.30 -20.35 -15.16
CA ARG A 186 20.33 -20.38 -16.20
C ARG A 186 19.75 -20.93 -17.48
N ASN A 187 19.85 -20.17 -18.56
CA ASN A 187 19.44 -20.63 -19.88
C ASN A 187 20.53 -21.54 -20.44
N SER A 188 20.22 -22.83 -20.63
CA SER A 188 21.17 -23.83 -21.13
C SER A 188 21.62 -23.60 -22.58
N ALA A 189 20.94 -22.75 -23.33
CA ALA A 189 21.30 -22.49 -24.74
C ALA A 189 22.35 -21.38 -24.94
N ASN A 190 22.37 -20.36 -24.04
CA ASN A 190 23.26 -19.19 -24.17
C ASN A 190 24.02 -18.85 -22.88
N ASP A 191 23.93 -19.71 -21.86
CA ASP A 191 24.53 -19.50 -20.50
C ASP A 191 24.12 -18.18 -19.82
N GLU A 192 23.02 -17.58 -20.26
CA GLU A 192 22.48 -16.35 -19.69
C GLU A 192 21.78 -16.64 -18.36
N VAL A 193 22.11 -15.85 -17.35
CA VAL A 193 21.53 -15.95 -16.01
C VAL A 193 20.43 -14.93 -15.88
N THR A 194 19.21 -15.39 -15.58
CA THR A 194 18.06 -14.54 -15.28
C THR A 194 17.65 -14.74 -13.83
N TYR A 195 17.37 -13.66 -13.13
CA TYR A 195 16.86 -13.69 -11.77
C TYR A 195 15.37 -13.39 -11.76
N TYR A 196 14.63 -14.11 -10.92
CA TYR A 196 13.19 -13.89 -10.74
C TYR A 196 12.78 -14.05 -9.26
N GLY A 197 11.70 -13.37 -8.89
CA GLY A 197 11.11 -13.49 -7.55
C GLY A 197 10.17 -14.68 -7.48
N VAL A 198 10.29 -15.46 -6.40
CA VAL A 198 9.41 -16.59 -6.12
C VAL A 198 8.68 -16.35 -4.81
N ILE A 199 7.39 -16.66 -4.81
CA ILE A 199 6.53 -16.69 -3.63
C ILE A 199 5.90 -18.08 -3.54
N ASP A 200 6.17 -18.77 -2.45
CA ASP A 200 5.54 -20.03 -2.07
C ASP A 200 5.12 -19.97 -0.57
N GLU A 201 4.61 -21.07 -0.06
CA GLU A 201 4.14 -21.15 1.33
C GLU A 201 5.24 -20.83 2.35
N GLN A 202 6.49 -21.16 2.05
CA GLN A 202 7.65 -20.86 2.92
C GLN A 202 8.02 -19.38 2.96
N CYS A 203 7.50 -18.60 2.02
CA CYS A 203 7.69 -17.15 1.96
C CYS A 203 6.72 -16.38 2.85
N ILE A 204 5.68 -17.04 3.39
CA ILE A 204 4.58 -16.41 4.11
C ILE A 204 4.79 -16.57 5.61
N TYR A 205 4.99 -15.47 6.31
CA TYR A 205 5.17 -15.42 7.75
C TYR A 205 3.97 -14.79 8.44
N THR A 206 3.50 -15.42 9.50
CA THR A 206 2.43 -14.92 10.37
C THR A 206 2.94 -14.77 11.80
N PRO A 207 2.49 -13.74 12.54
CA PRO A 207 2.90 -13.56 13.92
C PRO A 207 2.08 -14.45 14.86
N SER A 208 2.65 -14.72 16.05
CA SER A 208 1.89 -15.18 17.21
C SER A 208 0.87 -14.12 17.65
N ALA A 209 -0.12 -14.49 18.46
CA ALA A 209 -1.18 -13.60 18.92
C ALA A 209 -0.66 -12.35 19.66
N ASP A 210 0.49 -12.46 20.37
CA ASP A 210 1.18 -11.37 21.05
C ASP A 210 2.24 -10.68 20.19
N LYS A 211 2.32 -11.06 18.90
CA LYS A 211 3.34 -10.60 17.92
C LYS A 211 4.80 -10.78 18.39
N SER A 212 5.07 -11.67 19.35
CA SER A 212 6.43 -11.93 19.85
C SER A 212 7.23 -12.88 18.96
N VAL A 213 6.57 -13.71 18.17
CA VAL A 213 7.20 -14.72 17.29
C VAL A 213 6.58 -14.67 15.90
N TRP A 214 7.41 -14.72 14.87
CA TRP A 214 7.01 -14.85 13.47
C TRP A 214 7.34 -16.26 12.95
N SER A 215 6.40 -16.91 12.25
CA SER A 215 6.59 -18.26 11.72
C SER A 215 5.96 -18.44 10.34
N ASN A 216 6.61 -19.28 9.52
CA ASN A 216 6.07 -19.77 8.25
C ASN A 216 5.63 -21.25 8.33
N GLY A 217 5.51 -21.79 9.54
CA GLY A 217 5.15 -23.18 9.77
C GLY A 217 6.36 -24.14 9.80
N THR A 218 7.49 -23.76 9.22
CA THR A 218 8.76 -24.51 9.24
C THR A 218 9.76 -23.83 10.17
N ASP A 219 9.98 -22.54 9.96
CA ASP A 219 10.91 -21.71 10.72
C ASP A 219 10.14 -20.78 11.66
N SER A 220 10.74 -20.46 12.80
CA SER A 220 10.18 -19.54 13.77
C SER A 220 11.28 -18.62 14.33
N TYR A 221 10.96 -17.34 14.45
CA TYR A 221 11.89 -16.29 14.90
C TYR A 221 11.22 -15.42 15.93
N ASN A 222 11.94 -15.01 16.99
CA ASN A 222 11.50 -13.85 17.76
C ASN A 222 11.65 -12.57 16.90
N VAL A 223 11.03 -11.47 17.30
CA VAL A 223 10.97 -10.24 16.49
C VAL A 223 12.37 -9.74 16.11
N ALA A 224 13.33 -9.72 17.04
CA ALA A 224 14.68 -9.19 16.77
C ALA A 224 15.45 -10.07 15.77
N ASP A 225 15.36 -11.39 15.90
CA ASP A 225 15.98 -12.33 14.99
C ASP A 225 15.29 -12.31 13.63
N PHE A 226 13.96 -12.10 13.59
CA PHE A 226 13.21 -11.99 12.36
C PHE A 226 13.59 -10.73 11.56
N GLU A 227 13.71 -9.59 12.22
CA GLU A 227 14.20 -8.37 11.57
C GLU A 227 15.60 -8.56 10.97
N GLN A 228 16.50 -9.23 11.69
CA GLN A 228 17.83 -9.54 11.16
C GLN A 228 17.78 -10.52 9.97
N TYR A 229 16.92 -11.52 10.06
CA TYR A 229 16.68 -12.47 8.95
C TYR A 229 16.17 -11.77 7.71
N LEU A 230 15.20 -10.85 7.84
CA LEU A 230 14.68 -10.07 6.73
C LEU A 230 15.77 -9.17 6.12
N LYS A 231 16.57 -8.48 6.95
CA LYS A 231 17.69 -7.61 6.49
C LYS A 231 18.75 -8.36 5.70
N LYS A 232 19.15 -9.54 6.17
CA LYS A 232 20.17 -10.37 5.47
C LYS A 232 19.71 -10.79 4.07
N ALA A 233 18.42 -10.92 3.86
CA ALA A 233 17.83 -11.32 2.58
C ALA A 233 17.60 -10.16 1.62
N GLY A 234 17.53 -8.92 2.10
CA GLY A 234 17.40 -7.71 1.27
C GLY A 234 18.71 -7.23 0.64
N ASN A 235 19.84 -7.83 1.00
CA ASN A 235 21.17 -7.51 0.47
C ASN A 235 21.61 -8.44 -0.69
N LEU A 236 20.66 -9.03 -1.42
CA LEU A 236 20.92 -9.89 -2.58
C LEU A 236 20.61 -9.21 -3.91
#